data_e3f13c96038fc1efd9b5bcb73220dc41
#
_entry.id   e3f13c96038fc1efd9b5bcb73220dc41
#
_cell.length_a   1.000
_cell.length_b   1.000
_cell.length_c   1.000
_cell.angle_alpha   90.00
_cell.angle_beta   90.00
_cell.angle_gamma   90.00
#
_symmetry.space_group_name_H-M   'P 1'
#
loop_
_entity.id
_entity.type
_entity.pdbx_description
1 polymer ?
#
loop_
_entity_poly.entity_id
_entity_poly.type
_entity_poly.pdbx_seq_one_letter_code
_entity_poly.pdbx_strand_id
1 'polypeptide(L)'
;MATIRMVLAFILAIPTFITPYVQMAVRGGVDKYFENWSVNDEYKADYAVELKKDPNKDFVVLNFSDIQLNPEESYGDYGKMVEETVSRCVEDIKPDLITLSGDNAWGGDLSYVWVVKLIDSLGIPWAPVMGNHDGSNGDVLKEFWCSSLLNNAKFCLFKFGPKDMGYGNYVINITENGRIIHTLFMMDSHTDADDTEASQVNLGQNGEAGYDHFWTNQIEWYEWAVKGIAKQAGSTVESTVIMHIPAIEYRPAADMVCEDVVSDGKVVERVVKGDYADTAFGSLKETICSPEGNNGFFAKCIELGSTKNMICGHDHVNDLSVDYEGIRLNYSLKCGPGCYWTPEKNGGSVLTIDSQGHGTFSHHYIALGE
;
A
#
# COMPACT_ATOMS: atom_id res chain seq x y z
N MET A 1 31.91 10.84 8.54
CA MET A 1 30.81 9.86 8.61
C MET A 1 30.03 9.75 7.30
N ALA A 2 29.66 10.85 6.62
CA ALA A 2 29.01 10.81 5.32
C ALA A 2 29.80 10.04 4.23
N THR A 3 31.10 10.25 4.15
CA THR A 3 31.98 9.60 3.15
C THR A 3 32.07 8.09 3.30
N ILE A 4 32.01 7.57 4.53
CA ILE A 4 32.04 6.11 4.79
C ILE A 4 30.67 5.49 4.44
N ARG A 5 29.56 6.21 4.68
CA ARG A 5 28.21 5.80 4.29
C ARG A 5 28.09 5.73 2.76
N MET A 6 28.61 6.71 2.03
CA MET A 6 28.66 6.69 0.54
C MET A 6 29.52 5.52 0.02
N VAL A 7 30.66 5.20 0.63
CA VAL A 7 31.51 4.09 0.17
C VAL A 7 30.86 2.73 0.41
N LEU A 8 30.20 2.52 1.55
CA LEU A 8 29.42 1.30 1.78
C LEU A 8 28.21 1.18 0.85
N ALA A 9 27.53 2.30 0.53
CA ALA A 9 26.46 2.36 -0.44
C ALA A 9 26.96 2.02 -1.86
N PHE A 10 28.14 2.51 -2.24
CA PHE A 10 28.78 2.21 -3.54
C PHE A 10 29.15 0.72 -3.69
N ILE A 11 29.55 0.05 -2.62
CA ILE A 11 29.87 -1.40 -2.64
C ILE A 11 28.61 -2.27 -2.78
N LEU A 12 27.44 -1.79 -2.30
CA LEU A 12 26.17 -2.46 -2.46
C LEU A 12 25.49 -2.17 -3.81
N ALA A 13 25.88 -1.09 -4.49
CA ALA A 13 25.36 -0.69 -5.82
C ALA A 13 26.14 -1.33 -7.00
N ILE A 14 27.28 -1.97 -6.76
CA ILE A 14 28.07 -2.64 -7.80
C ILE A 14 27.28 -3.67 -8.63
N PRO A 15 26.22 -4.35 -8.11
CA PRO A 15 25.39 -5.23 -8.91
C PRO A 15 24.52 -4.52 -9.97
N THR A 16 24.23 -3.23 -9.83
CA THR A 16 23.27 -2.49 -10.68
C THR A 16 23.83 -2.07 -12.05
N PHE A 17 25.14 -2.09 -12.25
CA PHE A 17 25.76 -1.85 -13.56
C PHE A 17 25.87 -3.10 -14.43
N ILE A 18 25.19 -4.17 -14.07
CA ILE A 18 25.28 -5.42 -14.77
C ILE A 18 24.25 -5.43 -15.92
N THR A 19 24.81 -5.51 -17.12
CA THR A 19 24.24 -5.62 -18.47
C THR A 19 22.85 -6.29 -18.57
N PRO A 20 22.08 -6.05 -19.67
CA PRO A 20 20.81 -6.70 -19.99
C PRO A 20 20.76 -8.23 -19.81
N TYR A 21 21.90 -8.90 -19.90
CA TYR A 21 22.02 -10.35 -19.68
C TYR A 21 21.84 -10.78 -18.24
N VAL A 22 22.22 -9.94 -17.28
CA VAL A 22 21.99 -10.24 -15.86
C VAL A 22 20.57 -9.88 -15.47
N GLN A 23 19.98 -8.86 -16.09
CA GLN A 23 18.55 -8.58 -15.95
C GLN A 23 17.70 -9.78 -16.40
N MET A 24 18.04 -10.44 -17.52
CA MET A 24 17.39 -11.70 -17.93
C MET A 24 17.66 -12.86 -16.96
N ALA A 25 18.87 -12.95 -16.39
CA ALA A 25 19.20 -13.98 -15.40
C ALA A 25 18.53 -13.73 -14.05
N VAL A 26 18.35 -12.47 -13.68
CA VAL A 26 17.56 -12.06 -12.50
C VAL A 26 16.09 -12.37 -12.71
N ARG A 27 15.49 -12.04 -13.85
CA ARG A 27 14.10 -12.40 -14.18
C ARG A 27 13.86 -13.90 -14.10
N GLY A 28 14.72 -14.72 -14.71
CA GLY A 28 14.63 -16.17 -14.56
C GLY A 28 14.88 -16.66 -13.13
N GLY A 29 15.54 -15.86 -12.30
CA GLY A 29 15.82 -16.15 -10.89
C GLY A 29 14.66 -15.86 -9.94
N VAL A 30 13.75 -14.91 -10.26
CA VAL A 30 12.63 -14.52 -9.39
C VAL A 30 11.37 -15.34 -9.63
N ASP A 31 11.20 -15.95 -10.79
CA ASP A 31 10.04 -16.79 -11.13
C ASP A 31 9.74 -17.87 -10.07
N LYS A 32 10.76 -18.37 -9.40
CA LYS A 32 10.64 -19.38 -8.33
C LYS A 32 9.97 -18.85 -7.05
N TYR A 33 9.86 -17.55 -6.88
CA TYR A 33 9.25 -16.94 -5.71
C TYR A 33 7.76 -16.67 -5.90
N PHE A 34 7.30 -16.65 -7.16
CA PHE A 34 5.87 -16.53 -7.45
C PHE A 34 5.13 -17.83 -7.13
N GLU A 35 3.90 -17.67 -6.72
CA GLU A 35 3.01 -18.79 -6.47
C GLU A 35 2.37 -19.25 -7.78
N ASN A 36 2.34 -20.56 -8.00
CA ASN A 36 1.51 -21.14 -9.05
C ASN A 36 0.10 -21.24 -8.50
N TRP A 37 -0.75 -20.32 -8.92
CA TRP A 37 -2.15 -20.26 -8.51
C TRP A 37 -3.08 -20.44 -9.71
N SER A 38 -4.22 -21.09 -9.44
CA SER A 38 -5.34 -21.21 -10.37
C SER A 38 -6.64 -21.03 -9.60
N VAL A 39 -7.65 -20.44 -10.24
CA VAL A 39 -9.00 -20.27 -9.66
C VAL A 39 -9.65 -21.60 -9.21
N ASN A 40 -9.18 -22.74 -9.73
CA ASN A 40 -9.64 -24.08 -9.37
C ASN A 40 -8.88 -24.69 -8.19
N ASP A 41 -7.85 -24.04 -7.68
CA ASP A 41 -7.07 -24.56 -6.56
C ASP A 41 -7.90 -24.46 -5.26
N GLU A 42 -7.71 -25.44 -4.39
CA GLU A 42 -8.32 -25.38 -3.06
C GLU A 42 -7.52 -24.40 -2.18
N TYR A 43 -8.21 -23.45 -1.53
CA TYR A 43 -7.59 -22.56 -0.55
C TYR A 43 -7.07 -23.35 0.65
N LYS A 44 -5.80 -23.19 0.98
CA LYS A 44 -5.15 -23.86 2.10
C LYS A 44 -4.93 -22.87 3.26
N ALA A 45 -4.98 -23.38 4.48
CA ALA A 45 -4.84 -22.58 5.68
C ALA A 45 -3.47 -21.88 5.79
N ASP A 46 -2.43 -22.48 5.24
CA ASP A 46 -1.06 -21.95 5.22
C ASP A 46 -0.78 -20.99 4.05
N TYR A 47 -1.78 -20.68 3.25
CA TYR A 47 -1.66 -19.70 2.14
C TYR A 47 -1.38 -18.30 2.65
N ALA A 48 -2.15 -17.83 3.62
CA ALA A 48 -1.99 -16.53 4.24
C ALA A 48 -0.84 -16.50 5.27
N VAL A 49 -0.24 -15.34 5.45
CA VAL A 49 0.58 -15.04 6.63
C VAL A 49 -0.37 -14.94 7.83
N GLU A 50 -0.02 -15.55 8.96
CA GLU A 50 -0.81 -15.45 10.19
C GLU A 50 -0.12 -14.54 11.20
N LEU A 51 -0.84 -13.54 11.71
CA LEU A 51 -0.47 -12.72 12.85
C LEU A 51 -1.47 -12.90 13.99
N LYS A 52 -0.96 -13.04 15.21
CA LYS A 52 -1.77 -13.30 16.40
C LYS A 52 -2.06 -12.02 17.15
N LYS A 53 -3.34 -11.71 17.33
CA LYS A 53 -3.80 -10.64 18.19
C LYS A 53 -3.78 -11.12 19.66
N ASP A 54 -3.30 -10.26 20.57
CA ASP A 54 -3.48 -10.44 22.02
C ASP A 54 -4.98 -10.26 22.35
N PRO A 55 -5.62 -11.21 23.01
CA PRO A 55 -7.05 -11.11 23.35
C PRO A 55 -7.39 -9.92 24.28
N ASN A 56 -6.41 -9.33 24.94
CA ASN A 56 -6.62 -8.25 25.92
C ASN A 56 -6.46 -6.85 25.33
N LYS A 57 -6.11 -6.71 24.07
CA LYS A 57 -5.97 -5.42 23.38
C LYS A 57 -6.37 -5.53 21.92
N ASP A 58 -6.73 -4.42 21.31
CA ASP A 58 -6.95 -4.37 19.87
C ASP A 58 -5.65 -4.60 19.09
N PHE A 59 -5.77 -5.11 17.88
CA PHE A 59 -4.63 -5.23 16.96
C PHE A 59 -4.47 -3.95 16.18
N VAL A 60 -3.29 -3.36 16.21
CA VAL A 60 -3.04 -2.04 15.64
C VAL A 60 -2.13 -2.16 14.43
N VAL A 61 -2.61 -1.71 13.28
CA VAL A 61 -1.85 -1.55 12.04
C VAL A 61 -1.52 -0.07 11.86
N LEU A 62 -0.26 0.26 11.69
CA LEU A 62 0.20 1.60 11.34
C LEU A 62 0.63 1.60 9.87
N ASN A 63 -0.06 2.36 9.04
CA ASN A 63 0.24 2.48 7.62
C ASN A 63 0.99 3.77 7.32
N PHE A 64 2.09 3.64 6.59
CA PHE A 64 2.79 4.76 5.97
C PHE A 64 2.62 4.70 4.46
N SER A 65 2.63 5.85 3.80
CA SER A 65 2.51 5.95 2.35
C SER A 65 3.49 6.97 1.78
N ASP A 66 3.87 6.77 0.53
CA ASP A 66 4.54 7.79 -0.28
C ASP A 66 5.80 8.39 0.37
N ILE A 67 6.64 7.55 0.99
CA ILE A 67 7.95 7.98 1.51
C ILE A 67 8.77 8.61 0.40
N GLN A 68 8.86 7.97 -0.74
CA GLN A 68 9.24 8.45 -2.07
C GLN A 68 10.47 9.40 -2.09
N LEU A 69 11.46 9.12 -1.26
CA LEU A 69 12.74 9.83 -1.27
C LEU A 69 13.69 9.26 -2.32
N ASN A 70 14.40 10.13 -3.04
CA ASN A 70 15.53 9.73 -3.86
C ASN A 70 16.79 9.46 -3.00
N PRO A 71 17.91 8.95 -3.58
CA PRO A 71 19.10 8.62 -2.79
C PRO A 71 19.74 9.79 -2.04
N GLU A 72 19.72 11.01 -2.62
CA GLU A 72 20.28 12.20 -1.97
C GLU A 72 19.40 12.63 -0.79
N GLU A 73 18.11 12.65 -0.98
CA GLU A 73 17.11 12.98 0.03
C GLU A 73 17.10 11.96 1.18
N SER A 74 17.19 10.66 0.88
CA SER A 74 17.17 9.57 1.88
C SER A 74 18.31 9.69 2.89
N TYR A 75 19.47 10.14 2.45
CA TYR A 75 20.64 10.33 3.32
C TYR A 75 20.85 11.79 3.77
N GLY A 76 19.93 12.68 3.40
CA GLY A 76 19.90 14.10 3.71
C GLY A 76 18.97 14.48 4.88
N ASP A 77 18.50 15.73 4.85
CA ASP A 77 17.59 16.24 5.89
C ASP A 77 16.17 15.68 5.73
N TYR A 78 15.73 15.38 4.50
CA TYR A 78 14.43 14.75 4.26
C TYR A 78 14.36 13.35 4.86
N GLY A 79 15.43 12.58 4.75
CA GLY A 79 15.53 11.27 5.41
C GLY A 79 15.38 11.37 6.93
N LYS A 80 15.98 12.40 7.57
CA LYS A 80 15.81 12.63 9.01
C LYS A 80 14.37 12.99 9.38
N MET A 81 13.68 13.77 8.54
CA MET A 81 12.28 14.11 8.74
C MET A 81 11.38 12.87 8.66
N VAL A 82 11.64 11.96 7.72
CA VAL A 82 10.94 10.67 7.66
C VAL A 82 11.29 9.80 8.87
N GLU A 83 12.57 9.70 9.26
CA GLU A 83 12.99 8.96 10.46
C GLU A 83 12.27 9.51 11.72
N GLU A 84 12.15 10.81 11.87
CA GLU A 84 11.41 11.45 12.96
C GLU A 84 9.91 11.13 12.91
N THR A 85 9.28 11.26 11.73
CA THR A 85 7.86 10.95 11.54
C THR A 85 7.56 9.49 11.91
N VAL A 86 8.34 8.55 11.38
CA VAL A 86 8.19 7.12 11.63
C VAL A 86 8.39 6.81 13.12
N SER A 87 9.47 7.33 13.72
CA SER A 87 9.79 7.05 15.13
C SER A 87 8.69 7.56 16.06
N ARG A 88 8.21 8.79 15.86
CA ARG A 88 7.12 9.36 16.67
C ARG A 88 5.81 8.61 16.49
N CYS A 89 5.43 8.27 15.26
CA CYS A 89 4.24 7.46 15.03
C CYS A 89 4.34 6.11 15.76
N VAL A 90 5.48 5.43 15.67
CA VAL A 90 5.68 4.12 16.34
C VAL A 90 5.66 4.25 17.87
N GLU A 91 6.30 5.29 18.43
CA GLU A 91 6.32 5.53 19.87
C GLU A 91 4.92 5.82 20.43
N ASP A 92 4.14 6.64 19.72
CA ASP A 92 2.80 7.04 20.15
C ASP A 92 1.77 5.91 19.97
N ILE A 93 1.79 5.24 18.82
CA ILE A 93 0.76 4.25 18.41
C ILE A 93 1.08 2.84 18.94
N LYS A 94 2.35 2.44 18.98
CA LYS A 94 2.81 1.10 19.39
C LYS A 94 2.15 -0.01 18.56
N PRO A 95 2.34 -0.01 17.23
CA PRO A 95 1.64 -0.92 16.34
C PRO A 95 2.10 -2.37 16.50
N ASP A 96 1.21 -3.30 16.19
CA ASP A 96 1.49 -4.73 16.07
C ASP A 96 1.99 -5.08 14.65
N LEU A 97 1.66 -4.26 13.66
CA LEU A 97 2.06 -4.39 12.26
C LEU A 97 2.26 -3.01 11.65
N ILE A 98 3.30 -2.85 10.84
CA ILE A 98 3.48 -1.68 9.96
C ILE A 98 3.14 -2.12 8.54
N THR A 99 2.36 -1.30 7.81
CA THR A 99 2.13 -1.48 6.37
C THR A 99 2.65 -0.29 5.60
N LEU A 100 3.08 -0.52 4.35
CA LEU A 100 3.46 0.55 3.43
C LEU A 100 2.53 0.47 2.22
N SER A 101 1.79 1.53 1.94
CA SER A 101 0.82 1.58 0.85
C SER A 101 1.39 2.13 -0.47
N GLY A 102 2.65 1.80 -0.75
CA GLY A 102 3.29 2.07 -2.04
C GLY A 102 4.07 3.37 -2.10
N ASP A 103 4.74 3.58 -3.24
CA ASP A 103 5.72 4.63 -3.49
C ASP A 103 6.75 4.74 -2.36
N ASN A 104 7.31 3.57 -2.05
CA ASN A 104 8.16 3.39 -0.89
C ASN A 104 9.49 4.13 -1.05
N ALA A 105 9.98 4.26 -2.29
CA ALA A 105 11.20 5.02 -2.61
C ALA A 105 11.17 5.54 -4.04
N TRP A 106 12.12 6.43 -4.39
CA TRP A 106 12.23 7.03 -5.73
C TRP A 106 13.67 6.92 -6.24
N GLY A 107 13.81 6.58 -7.55
CA GLY A 107 15.00 6.88 -8.32
C GLY A 107 16.31 6.25 -7.86
N GLY A 108 16.29 5.00 -7.39
CA GLY A 108 17.54 4.28 -7.21
C GLY A 108 17.58 3.26 -6.06
N ASP A 109 18.43 2.25 -6.22
CA ASP A 109 18.60 1.13 -5.27
C ASP A 109 18.89 1.60 -3.84
N LEU A 110 19.60 2.72 -3.67
CA LEU A 110 20.02 3.20 -2.36
C LEU A 110 18.87 3.71 -1.52
N SER A 111 17.85 4.31 -2.16
CA SER A 111 16.63 4.74 -1.48
C SER A 111 15.86 3.53 -0.96
N TYR A 112 15.71 2.49 -1.78
CA TYR A 112 15.05 1.25 -1.36
C TYR A 112 15.79 0.56 -0.22
N VAL A 113 17.15 0.49 -0.29
CA VAL A 113 17.96 -0.03 0.81
C VAL A 113 17.75 0.78 2.08
N TRP A 114 17.64 2.09 1.97
CA TRP A 114 17.41 2.98 3.12
C TRP A 114 16.04 2.73 3.77
N VAL A 115 14.95 2.69 2.97
CA VAL A 115 13.59 2.43 3.48
C VAL A 115 13.52 1.06 4.16
N VAL A 116 14.01 0.01 3.51
CA VAL A 116 14.00 -1.34 4.09
C VAL A 116 14.76 -1.37 5.42
N LYS A 117 15.92 -0.72 5.50
CA LYS A 117 16.67 -0.65 6.75
C LYS A 117 15.97 0.16 7.83
N LEU A 118 15.34 1.28 7.47
CA LEU A 118 14.59 2.09 8.41
C LEU A 118 13.47 1.26 9.04
N ILE A 119 12.59 0.71 8.24
CA ILE A 119 11.40 0.00 8.72
C ILE A 119 11.78 -1.31 9.43
N ASP A 120 12.69 -2.11 8.85
CA ASP A 120 13.09 -3.40 9.44
C ASP A 120 13.83 -3.22 10.78
N SER A 121 14.53 -2.09 10.98
CA SER A 121 15.23 -1.77 12.23
C SER A 121 14.32 -1.54 13.42
N LEU A 122 13.04 -1.27 13.20
CA LEU A 122 12.03 -1.06 14.25
C LEU A 122 11.70 -2.37 14.99
N GLY A 123 12.00 -3.53 14.36
CA GLY A 123 11.77 -4.84 14.97
C GLY A 123 10.29 -5.25 15.05
N ILE A 124 9.42 -4.54 14.35
CA ILE A 124 7.99 -4.79 14.23
C ILE A 124 7.75 -5.52 12.90
N PRO A 125 6.85 -6.54 12.82
CA PRO A 125 6.43 -7.09 11.55
C PRO A 125 5.95 -5.99 10.59
N TRP A 126 6.34 -6.07 9.30
CA TRP A 126 5.91 -5.08 8.33
C TRP A 126 5.62 -5.68 6.96
N ALA A 127 4.71 -5.04 6.22
CA ALA A 127 4.16 -5.56 4.97
C ALA A 127 3.97 -4.43 3.95
N PRO A 128 4.74 -4.38 2.84
CA PRO A 128 4.61 -3.37 1.81
C PRO A 128 3.71 -3.81 0.66
N VAL A 129 3.05 -2.86 0.00
CA VAL A 129 2.60 -2.98 -1.38
C VAL A 129 3.46 -2.11 -2.29
N MET A 130 3.40 -2.35 -3.61
CA MET A 130 4.10 -1.55 -4.60
C MET A 130 3.26 -0.35 -5.02
N GLY A 131 3.92 0.79 -5.21
CA GLY A 131 3.35 1.96 -5.87
C GLY A 131 3.80 2.06 -7.32
N ASN A 132 3.26 3.03 -8.05
CA ASN A 132 3.55 3.22 -9.47
C ASN A 132 5.00 3.68 -9.71
N HIS A 133 5.64 4.33 -8.74
CA HIS A 133 7.05 4.72 -8.83
C HIS A 133 8.02 3.64 -8.31
N ASP A 134 7.53 2.58 -7.68
CA ASP A 134 8.36 1.47 -7.24
C ASP A 134 8.84 0.63 -8.44
N GLY A 135 9.97 1.01 -9.02
CA GLY A 135 10.60 0.35 -10.17
C GLY A 135 10.23 0.91 -11.55
N SER A 136 9.55 2.06 -11.63
CA SER A 136 9.15 2.68 -12.92
C SER A 136 10.25 3.51 -13.57
N ASN A 137 11.17 4.07 -12.82
CA ASN A 137 12.16 5.03 -13.33
C ASN A 137 13.43 4.39 -13.94
N GLY A 138 13.40 3.12 -14.31
CA GLY A 138 14.48 2.45 -15.03
C GLY A 138 15.74 2.15 -14.21
N ASP A 139 15.85 2.68 -13.02
CA ASP A 139 17.04 2.57 -12.17
C ASP A 139 16.99 1.35 -11.25
N VAL A 140 15.79 0.90 -10.86
CA VAL A 140 15.57 -0.31 -10.04
C VAL A 140 14.45 -1.15 -10.64
N LEU A 141 14.73 -2.42 -10.85
CA LEU A 141 13.69 -3.38 -11.25
C LEU A 141 12.93 -3.85 -10.02
N LYS A 142 11.59 -3.85 -10.07
CA LYS A 142 10.74 -4.39 -9.00
C LYS A 142 11.22 -5.80 -8.57
N GLU A 143 11.61 -6.63 -9.53
CA GLU A 143 12.13 -7.99 -9.29
C GLU A 143 13.38 -8.01 -8.41
N PHE A 144 14.33 -7.09 -8.69
CA PHE A 144 15.55 -7.01 -7.89
C PHE A 144 15.24 -6.55 -6.48
N TRP A 145 14.42 -5.52 -6.33
CA TRP A 145 14.05 -5.00 -5.03
C TRP A 145 13.28 -6.04 -4.20
N CYS A 146 12.23 -6.64 -4.77
CA CYS A 146 11.46 -7.68 -4.09
C CYS A 146 12.32 -8.87 -3.70
N SER A 147 13.12 -9.41 -4.64
CA SER A 147 13.91 -10.62 -4.37
C SER A 147 15.09 -10.36 -3.44
N SER A 148 15.78 -9.24 -3.60
CA SER A 148 17.05 -8.99 -2.92
C SER A 148 16.93 -8.24 -1.61
N LEU A 149 15.92 -7.38 -1.46
CA LEU A 149 15.74 -6.57 -0.27
C LEU A 149 14.62 -7.10 0.62
N LEU A 150 13.40 -7.23 0.10
CA LEU A 150 12.25 -7.63 0.91
C LEU A 150 12.36 -9.05 1.44
N ASN A 151 12.77 -10.02 0.60
CA ASN A 151 12.94 -11.40 1.05
C ASN A 151 14.06 -11.62 2.07
N ASN A 152 15.01 -10.69 2.17
CA ASN A 152 16.11 -10.77 3.13
C ASN A 152 15.91 -9.89 4.36
N ALA A 153 14.89 -9.06 4.40
CA ALA A 153 14.51 -8.28 5.57
C ALA A 153 13.94 -9.21 6.66
N LYS A 154 14.34 -8.97 7.90
CA LYS A 154 14.09 -9.92 9.00
C LYS A 154 12.63 -9.95 9.44
N PHE A 155 11.97 -8.78 9.43
CA PHE A 155 10.59 -8.60 9.92
C PHE A 155 9.59 -8.36 8.78
N CYS A 156 10.04 -8.38 7.52
CA CYS A 156 9.20 -8.20 6.35
C CYS A 156 8.35 -9.45 6.08
N LEU A 157 7.06 -9.24 5.87
CA LEU A 157 6.06 -10.28 5.59
C LEU A 157 5.74 -10.41 4.09
N PHE A 158 6.45 -9.67 3.24
CA PHE A 158 6.20 -9.63 1.81
C PHE A 158 6.19 -11.04 1.20
N LYS A 159 5.21 -11.30 0.34
CA LYS A 159 5.17 -12.44 -0.58
C LYS A 159 4.98 -11.94 -2.00
N PHE A 160 5.59 -12.61 -2.96
CA PHE A 160 5.42 -12.26 -4.38
C PHE A 160 3.98 -12.42 -4.85
N GLY A 161 3.24 -13.37 -4.27
CA GLY A 161 1.90 -13.72 -4.70
C GLY A 161 1.87 -14.52 -6.01
N PRO A 162 0.68 -14.68 -6.62
CA PRO A 162 0.52 -15.39 -7.88
C PRO A 162 1.28 -14.75 -9.03
N LYS A 163 1.77 -15.59 -9.95
CA LYS A 163 2.44 -15.15 -11.16
C LYS A 163 1.47 -14.41 -12.08
N ASP A 164 2.01 -13.47 -12.85
CA ASP A 164 1.28 -12.69 -13.88
C ASP A 164 0.17 -11.77 -13.30
N MET A 165 0.35 -11.29 -12.06
CA MET A 165 -0.54 -10.35 -11.36
C MET A 165 0.19 -9.14 -10.78
N GLY A 166 1.40 -8.80 -11.27
CA GLY A 166 2.26 -7.80 -10.63
C GLY A 166 3.08 -8.39 -9.47
N TYR A 167 3.44 -7.58 -8.49
CA TYR A 167 4.37 -7.94 -7.42
C TYR A 167 3.77 -7.65 -6.05
N GLY A 168 3.50 -8.70 -5.27
CA GLY A 168 3.07 -8.51 -3.89
C GLY A 168 1.55 -8.52 -3.71
N ASN A 169 0.87 -9.49 -4.37
CA ASN A 169 -0.52 -9.80 -4.06
C ASN A 169 -0.55 -10.92 -3.04
N TYR A 170 -0.78 -10.61 -1.76
CA TYR A 170 -0.74 -11.59 -0.68
C TYR A 170 -1.71 -11.26 0.46
N VAL A 171 -1.92 -12.22 1.32
CA VAL A 171 -2.93 -12.20 2.38
C VAL A 171 -2.27 -12.30 3.74
N ILE A 172 -2.73 -11.48 4.70
CA ILE A 172 -2.37 -11.57 6.12
C ILE A 172 -3.64 -11.77 6.93
N ASN A 173 -3.74 -12.90 7.62
CA ASN A 173 -4.83 -13.17 8.55
C ASN A 173 -4.46 -12.75 9.96
N ILE A 174 -5.32 -11.94 10.58
CA ILE A 174 -5.24 -11.62 12.00
C ILE A 174 -6.08 -12.64 12.74
N THR A 175 -5.45 -13.36 13.67
CA THR A 175 -6.12 -14.43 14.43
C THR A 175 -6.17 -14.12 15.91
N GLU A 176 -7.29 -14.46 16.55
CA GLU A 176 -7.45 -14.42 17.99
C GLU A 176 -8.00 -15.77 18.49
N ASN A 177 -7.32 -16.37 19.48
CA ASN A 177 -7.71 -17.68 20.03
C ASN A 177 -7.88 -18.78 18.94
N GLY A 178 -7.05 -18.74 17.89
CA GLY A 178 -7.07 -19.68 16.77
C GLY A 178 -8.20 -19.47 15.76
N ARG A 179 -8.91 -18.35 15.83
CA ARG A 179 -9.94 -17.96 14.87
C ARG A 179 -9.44 -16.81 14.02
N ILE A 180 -9.65 -16.84 12.71
CA ILE A 180 -9.43 -15.66 11.84
C ILE A 180 -10.52 -14.65 12.17
N ILE A 181 -10.11 -13.44 12.58
CA ILE A 181 -11.03 -12.36 12.93
C ILE A 181 -11.02 -11.23 11.90
N HIS A 182 -9.89 -11.01 11.23
CA HIS A 182 -9.76 -10.00 10.19
C HIS A 182 -8.73 -10.44 9.16
N THR A 183 -8.84 -9.93 7.93
CA THR A 183 -7.90 -10.22 6.85
C THR A 183 -7.41 -8.93 6.19
N LEU A 184 -6.11 -8.82 5.96
CA LEU A 184 -5.53 -7.78 5.14
C LEU A 184 -5.19 -8.36 3.77
N PHE A 185 -5.70 -7.76 2.71
CA PHE A 185 -5.33 -8.03 1.32
C PHE A 185 -4.32 -6.96 0.89
N MET A 186 -3.08 -7.37 0.69
CA MET A 186 -2.02 -6.54 0.15
C MET A 186 -2.05 -6.71 -1.36
N MET A 187 -2.32 -5.64 -2.12
CA MET A 187 -2.58 -5.75 -3.56
C MET A 187 -1.79 -4.71 -4.36
N ASP A 188 -1.06 -5.18 -5.37
CA ASP A 188 -0.34 -4.32 -6.33
C ASP A 188 -1.35 -3.69 -7.30
N SER A 189 -1.50 -2.38 -7.27
CA SER A 189 -2.37 -1.59 -8.15
C SER A 189 -1.69 -1.16 -9.46
N HIS A 190 -0.50 -1.69 -9.72
CA HIS A 190 0.30 -1.46 -10.92
C HIS A 190 0.81 -0.01 -11.08
N THR A 191 1.00 0.42 -12.34
CA THR A 191 1.57 1.71 -12.74
C THR A 191 0.64 2.43 -13.72
N ASP A 192 1.18 2.99 -14.80
CA ASP A 192 0.39 3.58 -15.88
C ASP A 192 -0.20 2.50 -16.79
N ALA A 193 -1.42 2.70 -17.27
CA ALA A 193 -2.15 1.75 -18.12
C ALA A 193 -1.43 1.43 -19.43
N ASP A 194 -0.63 2.37 -19.94
CA ASP A 194 0.10 2.22 -21.21
C ASP A 194 1.39 1.40 -21.07
N ASP A 195 1.83 1.09 -19.84
CA ASP A 195 3.15 0.49 -19.61
C ASP A 195 3.18 -1.03 -19.80
N THR A 196 2.02 -1.69 -19.87
CA THR A 196 1.97 -3.15 -20.03
C THR A 196 0.90 -3.61 -21.00
N GLU A 197 1.28 -4.52 -21.93
CA GLU A 197 0.31 -5.25 -22.76
C GLU A 197 -0.69 -6.07 -21.92
N ALA A 198 -0.29 -6.45 -20.69
CA ALA A 198 -1.09 -7.25 -19.79
C ALA A 198 -2.28 -6.47 -19.22
N SER A 199 -2.12 -5.20 -18.88
CA SER A 199 -3.24 -4.36 -18.39
C SER A 199 -4.30 -4.19 -19.49
N GLN A 200 -3.90 -3.95 -20.72
CA GLN A 200 -4.81 -3.79 -21.86
C GLN A 200 -5.58 -5.07 -22.18
N VAL A 201 -4.93 -6.22 -22.12
CA VAL A 201 -5.54 -7.54 -22.40
C VAL A 201 -6.54 -7.93 -21.32
N ASN A 202 -6.18 -7.75 -20.05
CA ASN A 202 -7.01 -8.17 -18.93
C ASN A 202 -8.27 -7.31 -18.73
N LEU A 203 -8.24 -6.05 -19.15
CA LEU A 203 -9.35 -5.12 -18.91
C LEU A 203 -10.26 -4.90 -20.11
N GLY A 204 -9.85 -5.36 -21.28
CA GLY A 204 -10.56 -5.06 -22.50
C GLY A 204 -10.61 -3.58 -22.87
N GLN A 205 -9.79 -2.77 -22.25
CA GLN A 205 -9.71 -1.31 -22.40
C GLN A 205 -8.48 -0.99 -23.22
N ASN A 206 -8.67 -0.75 -24.51
CA ASN A 206 -7.59 -0.41 -25.42
C ASN A 206 -7.39 1.10 -25.41
N GLY A 207 -6.23 1.56 -24.92
CA GLY A 207 -5.77 2.92 -25.15
C GLY A 207 -6.37 3.98 -24.19
N GLU A 208 -6.79 3.62 -22.99
CA GLU A 208 -7.05 4.60 -21.95
C GLU A 208 -5.71 5.09 -21.39
N ALA A 209 -5.45 6.39 -21.61
CA ALA A 209 -4.32 7.07 -20.97
C ALA A 209 -4.63 7.23 -19.48
N GLY A 210 -3.65 6.98 -18.60
CA GLY A 210 -3.78 7.18 -17.17
C GLY A 210 -3.28 6.00 -16.35
N TYR A 211 -3.70 5.94 -15.09
CA TYR A 211 -3.27 4.90 -14.17
C TYR A 211 -3.95 3.56 -14.45
N ASP A 212 -3.23 2.47 -14.17
CA ASP A 212 -3.76 1.10 -14.24
C ASP A 212 -4.61 0.79 -12.99
N HIS A 213 -5.23 -0.35 -12.99
CA HIS A 213 -6.10 -0.85 -11.93
C HIS A 213 -5.97 -2.36 -11.81
N PHE A 214 -6.59 -2.97 -10.80
CA PHE A 214 -6.52 -4.41 -10.60
C PHE A 214 -6.98 -5.18 -11.84
N TRP A 215 -6.19 -6.14 -12.27
CA TRP A 215 -6.48 -6.97 -13.42
C TRP A 215 -7.54 -8.03 -13.09
N THR A 216 -8.19 -8.56 -14.13
CA THR A 216 -9.25 -9.57 -13.96
C THR A 216 -8.79 -10.77 -13.13
N ASN A 217 -7.56 -11.25 -13.34
CA ASN A 217 -7.01 -12.37 -12.59
C ASN A 217 -6.75 -12.03 -11.10
N GLN A 218 -6.41 -10.77 -10.77
CA GLN A 218 -6.32 -10.31 -9.38
C GLN A 218 -7.69 -10.29 -8.70
N ILE A 219 -8.74 -9.87 -9.42
CA ILE A 219 -10.13 -9.88 -8.91
C ILE A 219 -10.60 -11.32 -8.69
N GLU A 220 -10.28 -12.25 -9.58
CA GLU A 220 -10.57 -13.68 -9.43
C GLU A 220 -9.80 -14.28 -8.24
N TRP A 221 -8.52 -13.91 -8.06
CA TRP A 221 -7.72 -14.33 -6.92
C TRP A 221 -8.27 -13.80 -5.60
N TYR A 222 -8.65 -12.53 -5.55
CA TYR A 222 -9.27 -11.92 -4.37
C TYR A 222 -10.57 -12.67 -4.01
N GLU A 223 -11.45 -12.92 -4.98
CA GLU A 223 -12.70 -13.67 -4.77
C GLU A 223 -12.42 -15.09 -4.24
N TRP A 224 -11.46 -15.78 -4.83
CA TRP A 224 -11.02 -17.11 -4.39
C TRP A 224 -10.51 -17.09 -2.95
N ALA A 225 -9.69 -16.14 -2.60
CA ALA A 225 -9.13 -16.01 -1.26
C ALA A 225 -10.22 -15.67 -0.22
N VAL A 226 -11.11 -14.70 -0.50
CA VAL A 226 -12.25 -14.36 0.37
C VAL A 226 -13.13 -15.58 0.64
N LYS A 227 -13.49 -16.33 -0.41
CA LYS A 227 -14.31 -17.56 -0.26
C LYS A 227 -13.58 -18.65 0.50
N GLY A 228 -12.29 -18.81 0.26
CA GLY A 228 -11.46 -19.79 0.97
C GLY A 228 -11.33 -19.49 2.45
N ILE A 229 -11.08 -18.23 2.80
CA ILE A 229 -11.01 -17.76 4.20
C ILE A 229 -12.38 -17.93 4.88
N ALA A 230 -13.46 -17.54 4.23
CA ALA A 230 -14.81 -17.70 4.77
C ALA A 230 -15.17 -19.17 5.03
N LYS A 231 -14.78 -20.09 4.12
CA LYS A 231 -14.94 -21.55 4.33
C LYS A 231 -14.13 -22.03 5.54
N GLN A 232 -12.91 -21.54 5.72
CA GLN A 232 -12.04 -21.91 6.84
C GLN A 232 -12.55 -21.34 8.17
N ALA A 233 -13.01 -20.10 8.18
CA ALA A 233 -13.53 -19.44 9.38
C ALA A 233 -14.98 -19.88 9.75
N GLY A 234 -15.71 -20.47 8.80
CA GLY A 234 -17.12 -20.83 8.95
C GLY A 234 -18.11 -19.69 8.71
N SER A 235 -17.62 -18.50 8.41
CA SER A 235 -18.41 -17.29 8.06
C SER A 235 -17.56 -16.30 7.29
N THR A 236 -18.18 -15.33 6.64
CA THR A 236 -17.44 -14.20 6.04
C THR A 236 -16.63 -13.48 7.12
N VAL A 237 -15.35 -13.24 6.84
CA VAL A 237 -14.42 -12.50 7.71
C VAL A 237 -14.31 -11.08 7.17
N GLU A 238 -14.37 -10.09 8.04
CA GLU A 238 -14.09 -8.71 7.62
C GLU A 238 -12.66 -8.55 7.13
N SER A 239 -12.48 -7.69 6.12
CA SER A 239 -11.16 -7.44 5.56
C SER A 239 -10.91 -5.98 5.23
N THR A 240 -9.63 -5.66 5.11
CA THR A 240 -9.11 -4.39 4.59
C THR A 240 -8.25 -4.67 3.38
N VAL A 241 -8.47 -3.94 2.29
CA VAL A 241 -7.58 -3.92 1.13
C VAL A 241 -6.59 -2.78 1.31
N ILE A 242 -5.30 -3.06 1.15
CA ILE A 242 -4.22 -2.07 1.12
C ILE A 242 -3.64 -2.08 -0.29
N MET A 243 -3.67 -0.90 -0.93
CA MET A 243 -3.25 -0.68 -2.31
C MET A 243 -2.56 0.68 -2.41
N HIS A 244 -2.01 1.02 -3.57
CA HIS A 244 -1.40 2.34 -3.76
C HIS A 244 -2.33 3.30 -4.49
N ILE A 245 -2.70 3.00 -5.74
CA ILE A 245 -3.56 3.85 -6.55
C ILE A 245 -5.02 3.72 -6.08
N PRO A 246 -5.72 4.83 -5.81
CA PRO A 246 -7.11 4.80 -5.35
C PRO A 246 -8.05 4.19 -6.41
N ALA A 247 -9.06 3.44 -5.98
CA ALA A 247 -10.12 2.97 -6.87
C ALA A 247 -10.94 4.16 -7.42
N ILE A 248 -11.54 3.98 -8.60
CA ILE A 248 -12.33 5.04 -9.24
C ILE A 248 -13.48 5.54 -8.35
N GLU A 249 -13.98 4.70 -7.45
CA GLU A 249 -15.08 5.00 -6.54
C GLU A 249 -14.75 6.09 -5.50
N TYR A 250 -13.47 6.40 -5.28
CA TYR A 250 -13.09 7.56 -4.47
C TYR A 250 -13.61 8.88 -5.05
N ARG A 251 -13.72 9.00 -6.40
CA ARG A 251 -14.26 10.20 -7.05
C ARG A 251 -15.74 10.44 -6.68
N PRO A 252 -16.70 9.54 -6.98
CA PRO A 252 -18.10 9.76 -6.62
C PRO A 252 -18.32 9.80 -5.10
N ALA A 253 -17.52 9.10 -4.30
CA ALA A 253 -17.59 9.20 -2.84
C ALA A 253 -17.23 10.61 -2.36
N ALA A 254 -16.16 11.21 -2.88
CA ALA A 254 -15.77 12.58 -2.57
C ALA A 254 -16.81 13.60 -3.07
N ASP A 255 -17.38 13.41 -4.26
CA ASP A 255 -18.42 14.30 -4.80
C ASP A 255 -19.68 14.30 -3.93
N MET A 256 -20.00 13.16 -3.32
CA MET A 256 -21.13 13.04 -2.39
C MET A 256 -20.89 13.87 -1.12
N VAL A 257 -19.71 13.78 -0.52
CA VAL A 257 -19.50 14.29 0.84
C VAL A 257 -18.73 15.61 0.91
N CYS A 258 -18.00 16.02 -0.14
CA CYS A 258 -17.15 17.21 -0.09
C CYS A 258 -17.82 18.41 -0.78
N GLU A 259 -17.41 19.61 -0.33
CA GLU A 259 -17.68 20.89 -0.99
C GLU A 259 -16.36 21.62 -1.28
N ASP A 260 -16.40 22.49 -2.29
CA ASP A 260 -15.21 23.21 -2.76
C ASP A 260 -14.92 24.43 -1.88
N VAL A 261 -13.68 24.57 -1.46
CA VAL A 261 -13.11 25.80 -0.90
C VAL A 261 -12.45 26.58 -2.01
N VAL A 262 -12.96 27.79 -2.28
CA VAL A 262 -12.47 28.62 -3.40
C VAL A 262 -11.65 29.79 -2.88
N SER A 263 -10.45 29.98 -3.40
CA SER A 263 -9.60 31.16 -3.18
C SER A 263 -9.13 31.69 -4.55
N ASP A 264 -9.25 33.02 -4.73
CA ASP A 264 -8.90 33.69 -5.98
C ASP A 264 -9.53 33.07 -7.25
N GLY A 265 -10.78 32.58 -7.13
CA GLY A 265 -11.53 31.95 -8.21
C GLY A 265 -11.06 30.56 -8.61
N LYS A 266 -10.22 29.91 -7.78
CA LYS A 266 -9.77 28.53 -7.96
C LYS A 266 -10.17 27.68 -6.77
N VAL A 267 -10.53 26.44 -7.03
CA VAL A 267 -10.66 25.44 -5.95
C VAL A 267 -9.27 25.13 -5.41
N VAL A 268 -9.07 25.36 -4.12
CA VAL A 268 -7.79 25.13 -3.42
C VAL A 268 -7.83 23.91 -2.51
N GLU A 269 -9.04 23.49 -2.13
CA GLU A 269 -9.27 22.32 -1.28
C GLU A 269 -10.74 21.90 -1.42
N ARG A 270 -11.03 20.63 -1.17
CA ARG A 270 -12.38 20.12 -0.99
C ARG A 270 -12.50 19.56 0.43
N VAL A 271 -13.44 20.06 1.21
CA VAL A 271 -13.63 19.71 2.62
C VAL A 271 -14.93 18.96 2.83
N VAL A 272 -14.98 18.11 3.84
CA VAL A 272 -16.20 17.37 4.18
C VAL A 272 -17.29 18.34 4.65
N LYS A 273 -18.49 18.26 4.04
CA LYS A 273 -19.69 19.00 4.44
C LYS A 273 -20.13 18.59 5.86
N GLY A 274 -20.62 19.53 6.63
CA GLY A 274 -21.05 19.28 8.01
C GLY A 274 -22.05 18.14 8.19
N ASP A 275 -22.93 17.92 7.21
CA ASP A 275 -23.93 16.84 7.24
C ASP A 275 -23.31 15.43 7.15
N TYR A 276 -22.04 15.32 6.77
CA TYR A 276 -21.30 14.04 6.63
C TYR A 276 -20.20 13.85 7.68
N ALA A 277 -20.10 14.73 8.69
CA ALA A 277 -19.04 14.68 9.70
C ALA A 277 -19.00 13.36 10.51
N ASP A 278 -20.11 12.63 10.59
CA ASP A 278 -20.19 11.33 11.26
C ASP A 278 -19.67 10.16 10.38
N THR A 279 -19.63 10.35 9.06
CA THR A 279 -19.31 9.30 8.07
C THR A 279 -18.09 9.62 7.21
N ALA A 280 -17.53 10.82 7.34
CA ALA A 280 -16.36 11.24 6.61
C ALA A 280 -15.53 12.25 7.42
N PHE A 281 -14.22 12.27 7.18
CA PHE A 281 -13.29 13.26 7.71
C PHE A 281 -12.11 13.49 6.74
N GLY A 282 -11.31 14.51 7.00
CA GLY A 282 -10.19 14.90 6.14
C GLY A 282 -10.64 15.80 4.99
N SER A 283 -9.81 15.92 3.98
CA SER A 283 -10.02 16.81 2.85
C SER A 283 -9.18 16.38 1.64
N LEU A 284 -9.43 17.03 0.49
CA LEU A 284 -8.67 16.83 -0.74
C LEU A 284 -8.04 18.18 -1.14
N LYS A 285 -6.72 18.23 -1.22
CA LYS A 285 -5.98 19.38 -1.75
C LYS A 285 -5.49 19.19 -3.18
N GLU A 286 -5.73 18.02 -3.74
CA GLU A 286 -5.48 17.73 -5.16
C GLU A 286 -6.56 16.82 -5.74
N THR A 287 -6.57 16.72 -7.08
CA THR A 287 -7.49 15.85 -7.80
C THR A 287 -7.21 14.38 -7.46
N ILE A 288 -8.26 13.58 -7.33
CA ILE A 288 -8.13 12.14 -7.14
C ILE A 288 -7.57 11.51 -8.40
N CYS A 289 -6.35 11.01 -8.31
CA CYS A 289 -5.60 10.39 -9.40
C CYS A 289 -5.89 8.87 -9.44
N SER A 290 -7.09 8.51 -9.86
CA SER A 290 -7.52 7.11 -10.03
C SER A 290 -7.55 6.73 -11.51
N PRO A 291 -7.64 5.42 -11.84
CA PRO A 291 -7.93 4.97 -13.20
C PRO A 291 -9.16 5.66 -13.80
N GLU A 292 -9.22 5.73 -15.14
CA GLU A 292 -10.39 6.28 -15.85
C GLU A 292 -11.51 5.23 -16.00
N GLY A 293 -11.16 3.94 -16.10
CA GLY A 293 -12.10 2.84 -16.27
C GLY A 293 -12.46 2.14 -14.97
N ASN A 294 -13.67 1.60 -14.90
CA ASN A 294 -14.12 0.76 -13.78
C ASN A 294 -13.89 -0.71 -14.11
N ASN A 295 -13.06 -1.40 -13.35
CA ASN A 295 -12.73 -2.81 -13.53
C ASN A 295 -13.67 -3.79 -12.80
N GLY A 296 -14.63 -3.27 -12.03
CA GLY A 296 -15.58 -4.06 -11.24
C GLY A 296 -15.03 -4.59 -9.90
N PHE A 297 -13.82 -4.23 -9.47
CA PHE A 297 -13.25 -4.69 -8.21
C PHE A 297 -14.08 -4.25 -7.00
N PHE A 298 -14.45 -2.97 -6.93
CA PHE A 298 -15.28 -2.44 -5.85
C PHE A 298 -16.64 -3.15 -5.77
N ALA A 299 -17.30 -3.35 -6.92
CA ALA A 299 -18.55 -4.10 -7.00
C ALA A 299 -18.38 -5.56 -6.51
N LYS A 300 -17.22 -6.19 -6.81
CA LYS A 300 -16.89 -7.52 -6.30
C LYS A 300 -16.70 -7.51 -4.78
N CYS A 301 -16.09 -6.48 -4.21
CA CYS A 301 -15.98 -6.32 -2.75
C CYS A 301 -17.36 -6.22 -2.08
N ILE A 302 -18.28 -5.45 -2.67
CA ILE A 302 -19.69 -5.36 -2.20
C ILE A 302 -20.37 -6.71 -2.29
N GLU A 303 -20.27 -7.42 -3.42
CA GLU A 303 -20.88 -8.74 -3.65
C GLU A 303 -20.44 -9.74 -2.56
N LEU A 304 -19.16 -9.80 -2.27
CA LEU A 304 -18.58 -10.74 -1.31
C LEU A 304 -18.79 -10.33 0.16
N GLY A 305 -18.98 -9.04 0.42
CA GLY A 305 -19.28 -8.50 1.74
C GLY A 305 -18.16 -8.58 2.79
N SER A 306 -16.96 -9.00 2.38
CA SER A 306 -15.79 -9.14 3.25
C SER A 306 -15.09 -7.80 3.48
N THR A 307 -14.72 -7.08 2.42
CA THR A 307 -13.99 -5.80 2.55
C THR A 307 -14.86 -4.71 3.14
N LYS A 308 -14.35 -4.10 4.22
CA LYS A 308 -14.98 -2.98 4.93
C LYS A 308 -14.13 -1.72 4.92
N ASN A 309 -12.84 -1.85 4.62
CA ASN A 309 -11.91 -0.75 4.48
C ASN A 309 -11.05 -0.93 3.22
N MET A 310 -10.79 0.17 2.51
CA MET A 310 -9.75 0.28 1.50
C MET A 310 -8.80 1.40 1.92
N ILE A 311 -7.50 1.15 1.91
CA ILE A 311 -6.46 2.12 2.26
C ILE A 311 -5.57 2.29 1.04
N CYS A 312 -5.43 3.54 0.56
CA CYS A 312 -4.54 3.88 -0.54
C CYS A 312 -3.59 5.03 -0.18
N GLY A 313 -2.58 5.26 -1.00
CA GLY A 313 -1.71 6.43 -1.00
C GLY A 313 -1.88 7.25 -2.25
N HIS A 314 -0.76 7.51 -2.97
CA HIS A 314 -0.68 8.08 -4.30
C HIS A 314 -0.93 9.59 -4.40
N ASP A 315 -2.00 10.09 -3.81
CA ASP A 315 -2.34 11.53 -3.79
C ASP A 315 -1.79 12.14 -2.50
N HIS A 316 -0.67 12.86 -2.60
CA HIS A 316 0.21 13.19 -1.48
C HIS A 316 -0.36 14.21 -0.49
N VAL A 317 -1.36 14.96 -0.91
CA VAL A 317 -1.98 16.01 -0.10
C VAL A 317 -3.47 15.79 0.14
N ASN A 318 -3.92 14.55 -0.06
CA ASN A 318 -5.26 14.09 0.27
C ASN A 318 -5.23 13.26 1.56
N ASP A 319 -6.23 13.45 2.43
CA ASP A 319 -6.42 12.65 3.65
C ASP A 319 -7.91 12.34 3.91
N LEU A 320 -8.71 12.36 2.85
CA LEU A 320 -10.15 12.03 2.94
C LEU A 320 -10.34 10.58 3.36
N SER A 321 -11.21 10.37 4.35
CA SER A 321 -11.78 9.08 4.72
C SER A 321 -13.29 9.20 4.66
N VAL A 322 -13.97 8.29 3.96
CA VAL A 322 -15.41 8.37 3.69
C VAL A 322 -16.06 7.00 3.63
N ASP A 323 -17.23 6.85 4.26
CA ASP A 323 -18.07 5.67 4.08
C ASP A 323 -18.85 5.77 2.76
N TYR A 324 -18.61 4.82 1.87
CA TYR A 324 -19.27 4.76 0.57
C TYR A 324 -19.76 3.34 0.26
N GLU A 325 -21.07 3.18 0.07
CA GLU A 325 -21.71 1.89 -0.23
C GLU A 325 -21.33 0.73 0.72
N GLY A 326 -21.03 1.06 1.99
CA GLY A 326 -20.72 0.08 3.03
C GLY A 326 -19.25 -0.35 3.07
N ILE A 327 -18.39 0.34 2.35
CA ILE A 327 -16.93 0.25 2.44
C ILE A 327 -16.38 1.63 2.81
N ARG A 328 -15.45 1.69 3.75
CA ARG A 328 -14.74 2.91 4.08
C ARG A 328 -13.54 3.08 3.16
N LEU A 329 -13.54 4.16 2.40
CA LEU A 329 -12.45 4.54 1.48
C LEU A 329 -11.54 5.52 2.20
N ASN A 330 -10.26 5.19 2.31
CA ASN A 330 -9.29 5.90 3.13
C ASN A 330 -8.05 6.28 2.33
N TYR A 331 -7.72 7.57 2.26
CA TYR A 331 -6.37 7.99 1.94
C TYR A 331 -5.47 7.80 3.16
N SER A 332 -4.29 7.26 2.98
CA SER A 332 -3.23 7.29 3.98
C SER A 332 -2.55 8.65 4.00
N LEU A 333 -2.10 9.08 5.16
CA LEU A 333 -1.22 10.24 5.24
C LEU A 333 0.10 9.95 4.55
N LYS A 334 0.63 10.96 3.86
CA LYS A 334 1.98 10.94 3.34
C LYS A 334 3.00 10.93 4.48
N CYS A 335 4.04 10.10 4.34
CA CYS A 335 5.12 10.01 5.30
C CYS A 335 6.36 10.80 4.83
N GLY A 336 6.46 12.06 5.23
CA GLY A 336 7.61 12.91 4.97
C GLY A 336 7.55 13.72 3.67
N PRO A 337 8.63 14.47 3.36
CA PRO A 337 8.64 15.52 2.34
C PRO A 337 8.96 15.05 0.92
N GLY A 338 9.17 13.76 0.68
CA GLY A 338 9.56 13.24 -0.63
C GLY A 338 8.63 13.68 -1.75
N CYS A 339 9.16 14.02 -2.92
CA CYS A 339 8.46 14.52 -4.09
C CYS A 339 7.75 15.86 -3.82
N TYR A 340 6.50 15.86 -3.35
CA TYR A 340 5.76 17.01 -2.85
C TYR A 340 4.88 16.61 -1.67
N TRP A 341 4.54 17.55 -0.80
CA TRP A 341 3.79 17.29 0.41
C TRP A 341 3.18 18.57 1.00
N THR A 342 2.35 18.41 2.02
CA THR A 342 1.96 19.50 2.91
C THR A 342 2.21 19.10 4.36
N PRO A 343 2.91 19.96 5.16
CA PRO A 343 3.30 19.60 6.53
C PRO A 343 2.13 19.22 7.42
N GLU A 344 0.95 19.79 7.18
CA GLU A 344 -0.25 19.54 7.96
C GLU A 344 -0.82 18.13 7.77
N LYS A 345 -0.46 17.44 6.67
CA LYS A 345 -0.91 16.09 6.34
C LYS A 345 0.20 15.05 6.44
N ASN A 346 1.27 15.36 7.16
CA ASN A 346 2.37 14.44 7.43
C ASN A 346 2.05 13.53 8.61
N GLY A 347 2.38 12.25 8.51
CA GLY A 347 2.20 11.30 9.60
C GLY A 347 2.06 9.85 9.18
N GLY A 348 1.24 9.11 9.90
CA GLY A 348 0.83 7.76 9.59
C GLY A 348 -0.67 7.56 9.78
N SER A 349 -1.24 6.55 9.18
CA SER A 349 -2.65 6.20 9.32
C SER A 349 -2.80 4.92 10.11
N VAL A 350 -3.84 4.82 10.91
CA VAL A 350 -4.02 3.74 11.89
C VAL A 350 -5.29 2.97 11.58
N LEU A 351 -5.18 1.65 11.45
CA LEU A 351 -6.30 0.73 11.44
C LEU A 351 -6.27 -0.07 12.75
N THR A 352 -7.30 0.09 13.56
CA THR A 352 -7.46 -0.65 14.81
C THR A 352 -8.50 -1.76 14.62
N ILE A 353 -8.14 -3.00 14.91
CA ILE A 353 -8.97 -4.19 14.74
C ILE A 353 -9.34 -4.74 16.11
N ASP A 354 -10.62 -4.72 16.42
CA ASP A 354 -11.15 -5.22 17.71
C ASP A 354 -11.26 -6.76 17.75
N SER A 355 -11.75 -7.31 18.85
CA SER A 355 -11.93 -8.78 19.02
C SER A 355 -13.10 -9.36 18.23
N GLN A 356 -13.99 -8.54 17.68
CA GLN A 356 -15.00 -8.94 16.72
C GLN A 356 -14.46 -8.96 15.29
N GLY A 357 -13.28 -8.36 15.07
CA GLY A 357 -12.64 -8.22 13.78
C GLY A 357 -13.05 -6.94 13.01
N HIS A 358 -13.75 -6.01 13.67
CA HIS A 358 -14.11 -4.74 13.05
C HIS A 358 -12.90 -3.81 12.97
N GLY A 359 -12.65 -3.29 11.78
CA GLY A 359 -11.57 -2.34 11.51
C GLY A 359 -12.03 -0.89 11.60
N THR A 360 -11.44 -0.09 12.51
CA THR A 360 -11.67 1.36 12.62
C THR A 360 -10.44 2.10 12.13
N PHE A 361 -10.63 3.08 11.22
CA PHE A 361 -9.56 3.87 10.61
C PHE A 361 -9.48 5.29 11.19
N SER A 362 -8.25 5.79 11.39
CA SER A 362 -7.95 7.16 11.81
C SER A 362 -6.59 7.63 11.31
N HIS A 363 -6.32 8.94 11.41
CA HIS A 363 -5.01 9.54 11.14
C HIS A 363 -4.25 9.88 12.42
N HIS A 364 -2.93 9.75 12.33
CA HIS A 364 -1.99 10.23 13.35
C HIS A 364 -1.03 11.24 12.71
N TYR A 365 -1.36 12.51 12.86
CA TYR A 365 -0.60 13.61 12.28
C TYR A 365 0.65 13.92 13.11
N ILE A 366 1.78 14.12 12.44
CA ILE A 366 3.05 14.50 13.04
C ILE A 366 3.46 15.88 12.53
N ALA A 367 3.38 16.87 13.40
CA ALA A 367 3.98 18.18 13.12
C ALA A 367 5.50 18.07 13.24
N LEU A 368 6.21 18.24 12.14
CA LEU A 368 7.66 18.39 12.12
C LEU A 368 7.99 19.84 12.48
N GLY A 369 9.03 20.05 13.30
CA GLY A 369 9.49 21.40 13.64
C GLY A 369 9.95 22.17 12.39
N GLU A 370 9.70 23.49 12.36
CA GLU A 370 10.21 24.41 11.34
C GLU A 370 11.75 24.49 11.38
#